data_ca9e53b379ee87bb3ee945d2fb190cd6
#
_entry.id   ca9e53b379ee87bb3ee945d2fb190cd6
#
_cell.length_a   1.000
_cell.length_b   1.000
_cell.length_c   1.000
_cell.angle_alpha   90.00
_cell.angle_beta   90.00
_cell.angle_gamma   90.00
#
_symmetry.space_group_name_H-M   'P 1'
#
loop_
_entity.id
_entity.type
_entity.pdbx_description
1 polymer ?
#
loop_
_entity_poly.entity_id
_entity_poly.type
_entity_poly.pdbx_seq_one_letter_code
_entity_poly.pdbx_strand_id
1 'polypeptide(L)'
;MSNRTYTLRFASPDCTKENIGLVGGKNASLGELMEAGDEVQVPPGFAVTTDFYEAFLEEQSLGEYISERLATVDIDDDSAVAAASADIREHIESAELPDFLAEHLASAWQELQVETGNEDLQVAVRSSATAEDLPDASFAGQQDTYLNVTDFDAVVQRTKECMASLFTARAITYREKHGFDRDEVQISVGVQKMVDARTSGVMFTVNPSNGDRSKVRIESNWGLGEAVVSGTVTPDSFLVDKPVYKIVDRNVSEKNVMTVPTDAGTEEVEVDDDRRDVPSLTADEIIKLTDLAKAIERHYDEPQDIEWAIEEDGDERRFYVLQSRPETTWNDEDEARRDERGTSESSSTADRILDRL
;
A
#
# COMPACT_ATOMS: atom_id res chain seq x y z
N MET A 1 13.83 -25.34 17.34
CA MET A 1 13.71 -24.73 16.01
C MET A 1 12.48 -23.85 16.07
N SER A 2 12.62 -22.55 15.96
CA SER A 2 11.51 -21.62 15.83
C SER A 2 10.71 -22.03 14.59
N ASN A 3 9.38 -22.10 14.69
CA ASN A 3 8.53 -22.43 13.55
C ASN A 3 8.39 -21.15 12.72
N ARG A 4 9.36 -20.87 11.83
CA ARG A 4 9.34 -19.70 10.95
C ARG A 4 8.30 -19.89 9.85
N THR A 5 7.58 -18.83 9.53
CA THR A 5 6.58 -18.78 8.45
C THR A 5 7.13 -17.92 7.33
N TYR A 6 7.58 -18.52 6.22
CA TYR A 6 8.27 -17.79 5.15
C TYR A 6 7.34 -17.13 4.14
N THR A 7 6.17 -17.70 3.90
CA THR A 7 5.14 -17.13 3.04
C THR A 7 3.77 -17.26 3.70
N LEU A 8 2.88 -16.29 3.50
CA LEU A 8 1.54 -16.29 4.08
C LEU A 8 0.53 -15.71 3.09
N ARG A 9 -0.55 -16.42 2.79
CA ARG A 9 -1.60 -15.92 1.88
C ARG A 9 -2.33 -14.75 2.51
N PHE A 10 -2.78 -13.77 1.70
CA PHE A 10 -3.59 -12.66 2.20
C PHE A 10 -4.91 -13.14 2.83
N ALA A 11 -5.50 -14.20 2.29
CA ALA A 11 -6.70 -14.83 2.85
C ALA A 11 -6.46 -15.65 4.14
N SER A 12 -5.23 -15.71 4.67
CA SER A 12 -4.95 -16.36 5.94
C SER A 12 -5.47 -15.51 7.10
N PRO A 13 -6.09 -16.12 8.14
CA PRO A 13 -6.50 -15.40 9.34
C PRO A 13 -5.33 -14.78 10.12
N ASP A 14 -4.10 -15.18 9.79
CA ASP A 14 -2.90 -14.61 10.41
C ASP A 14 -2.35 -13.39 9.61
N CYS A 15 -2.91 -13.06 8.44
CA CYS A 15 -2.51 -11.90 7.65
C CYS A 15 -3.30 -10.65 8.07
N THR A 16 -3.09 -10.18 9.30
CA THR A 16 -3.85 -9.09 9.91
C THR A 16 -2.93 -8.10 10.62
N LYS A 17 -3.50 -6.99 11.07
CA LYS A 17 -2.79 -5.97 11.86
C LYS A 17 -2.19 -6.50 13.17
N GLU A 18 -2.73 -7.59 13.72
CA GLU A 18 -2.16 -8.24 14.91
C GLU A 18 -0.77 -8.84 14.61
N ASN A 19 -0.50 -9.20 13.37
CA ASN A 19 0.74 -9.81 12.91
C ASN A 19 1.55 -8.88 11.98
N ILE A 20 1.41 -7.55 12.13
CA ILE A 20 2.11 -6.56 11.30
C ILE A 20 3.64 -6.76 11.33
N GLY A 21 4.19 -7.23 12.44
CA GLY A 21 5.60 -7.59 12.58
C GLY A 21 6.05 -8.73 11.66
N LEU A 22 5.12 -9.58 11.20
CA LEU A 22 5.40 -10.70 10.30
C LEU A 22 5.15 -10.34 8.83
N VAL A 23 4.05 -9.63 8.55
CA VAL A 23 3.59 -9.41 7.17
C VAL A 23 3.75 -7.96 6.68
N GLY A 24 4.10 -7.02 7.56
CA GLY A 24 4.17 -5.60 7.25
C GLY A 24 2.79 -4.93 7.12
N GLY A 25 2.76 -3.60 7.10
CA GLY A 25 1.52 -2.83 7.15
C GLY A 25 0.59 -3.04 5.96
N LYS A 26 1.12 -2.95 4.73
CA LYS A 26 0.32 -3.11 3.50
C LYS A 26 -0.31 -4.50 3.37
N ASN A 27 0.47 -5.57 3.62
CA ASN A 27 -0.04 -6.93 3.52
C ASN A 27 -1.08 -7.22 4.62
N ALA A 28 -0.85 -6.73 5.84
CA ALA A 28 -1.81 -6.82 6.94
C ALA A 28 -3.14 -6.14 6.57
N SER A 29 -3.08 -4.95 5.99
CA SER A 29 -4.27 -4.22 5.51
C SER A 29 -5.02 -4.99 4.41
N LEU A 30 -4.31 -5.64 3.47
CA LEU A 30 -4.95 -6.45 2.43
C LEU A 30 -5.69 -7.66 3.02
N GLY A 31 -5.11 -8.34 4.01
CA GLY A 31 -5.77 -9.45 4.70
C GLY A 31 -7.01 -9.01 5.47
N GLU A 32 -6.93 -7.90 6.20
CA GLU A 32 -8.10 -7.34 6.91
C GLU A 32 -9.21 -6.86 5.97
N LEU A 33 -8.87 -6.31 4.81
CA LEU A 33 -9.86 -5.90 3.81
C LEU A 33 -10.69 -7.06 3.30
N MET A 34 -10.15 -8.29 3.27
CA MET A 34 -10.93 -9.50 2.92
C MET A 34 -12.02 -9.82 3.95
N GLU A 35 -11.90 -9.31 5.19
CA GLU A 35 -12.91 -9.46 6.24
C GLU A 35 -13.89 -8.28 6.31
N ALA A 36 -13.69 -7.23 5.51
CA ALA A 36 -14.50 -6.00 5.56
C ALA A 36 -15.92 -6.15 4.96
N GLY A 37 -16.24 -7.31 4.38
CA GLY A 37 -17.56 -7.66 3.84
C GLY A 37 -17.47 -8.35 2.47
N ASP A 38 -18.49 -9.11 2.12
CA ASP A 38 -18.54 -9.89 0.87
C ASP A 38 -18.47 -9.01 -0.40
N GLU A 39 -18.80 -7.73 -0.27
CA GLU A 39 -18.73 -6.75 -1.35
C GLU A 39 -17.31 -6.22 -1.61
N VAL A 40 -16.38 -6.37 -0.65
CA VAL A 40 -15.00 -5.90 -0.76
C VAL A 40 -14.15 -7.02 -1.36
N GLN A 41 -13.78 -6.86 -2.62
CA GLN A 41 -12.93 -7.81 -3.31
C GLN A 41 -11.48 -7.31 -3.34
N VAL A 42 -10.58 -8.13 -2.81
CA VAL A 42 -9.13 -7.90 -2.86
C VAL A 42 -8.53 -8.91 -3.85
N PRO A 43 -7.67 -8.49 -4.78
CA PRO A 43 -6.98 -9.44 -5.64
C PRO A 43 -6.18 -10.43 -4.80
N PRO A 44 -6.24 -11.75 -5.10
CA PRO A 44 -5.51 -12.75 -4.34
C PRO A 44 -4.00 -12.54 -4.41
N GLY A 45 -3.31 -13.02 -3.39
CA GLY A 45 -1.87 -12.88 -3.27
C GLY A 45 -1.33 -13.47 -1.98
N PHE A 46 -0.04 -13.27 -1.76
CA PHE A 46 0.65 -13.72 -0.56
C PHE A 46 1.73 -12.72 -0.12
N ALA A 47 2.04 -12.74 1.17
CA ALA A 47 3.17 -12.06 1.76
C ALA A 47 4.39 -13.00 1.79
N VAL A 48 5.54 -12.53 1.34
CA VAL A 48 6.86 -13.02 1.70
C VAL A 48 7.21 -12.34 3.01
N THR A 49 7.30 -13.07 4.09
CA THR A 49 7.28 -12.54 5.45
C THR A 49 8.63 -11.96 5.92
N THR A 50 8.61 -11.34 7.09
CA THR A 50 9.86 -10.90 7.75
C THR A 50 10.75 -12.08 8.16
N ASP A 51 10.18 -13.24 8.50
CA ASP A 51 10.93 -14.48 8.75
C ASP A 51 11.74 -14.93 7.53
N PHE A 52 11.19 -14.72 6.32
CA PHE A 52 11.91 -14.98 5.07
C PHE A 52 13.07 -14.01 4.89
N TYR A 53 12.84 -12.73 5.12
CA TYR A 53 13.86 -11.69 5.03
C TYR A 53 15.01 -11.96 6.02
N GLU A 54 14.71 -12.26 7.28
CA GLU A 54 15.71 -12.61 8.28
C GLU A 54 16.53 -13.83 7.88
N ALA A 55 15.84 -14.91 7.44
CA ALA A 55 16.54 -16.12 7.01
C ALA A 55 17.45 -15.88 5.80
N PHE A 56 17.01 -15.04 4.85
CA PHE A 56 17.83 -14.64 3.70
C PHE A 56 19.09 -13.87 4.14
N LEU A 57 18.97 -12.92 5.07
CA LEU A 57 20.11 -12.18 5.60
C LEU A 57 21.08 -13.09 6.37
N GLU A 58 20.54 -14.02 7.18
CA GLU A 58 21.36 -14.97 7.97
C GLU A 58 22.16 -15.91 7.07
N GLU A 59 21.52 -16.58 6.11
CA GLU A 59 22.16 -17.58 5.25
C GLU A 59 23.22 -16.99 4.32
N GLN A 60 23.03 -15.74 3.90
CA GLN A 60 23.96 -15.04 3.02
C GLN A 60 24.97 -14.15 3.76
N SER A 61 24.95 -14.16 5.11
CA SER A 61 25.79 -13.29 5.95
C SER A 61 25.66 -11.79 5.61
N LEU A 62 24.54 -11.39 4.99
CA LEU A 62 24.29 -10.01 4.58
C LEU A 62 24.14 -9.08 5.79
N GLY A 63 23.66 -9.60 6.92
CA GLY A 63 23.47 -8.85 8.13
C GLY A 63 24.76 -8.26 8.70
N GLU A 64 25.86 -9.05 8.71
CA GLU A 64 27.20 -8.60 9.12
C GLU A 64 27.74 -7.56 8.14
N TYR A 65 27.65 -7.87 6.83
CA TYR A 65 28.11 -6.96 5.77
C TYR A 65 27.45 -5.59 5.85
N ILE A 66 26.11 -5.54 5.98
CA ILE A 66 25.35 -4.29 6.10
C ILE A 66 25.81 -3.50 7.33
N SER A 67 25.97 -4.17 8.49
CA SER A 67 26.39 -3.54 9.72
C SER A 67 27.78 -2.92 9.62
N GLU A 68 28.74 -3.67 9.06
CA GLU A 68 30.12 -3.18 8.83
C GLU A 68 30.14 -2.01 7.86
N ARG A 69 29.34 -2.07 6.81
CA ARG A 69 29.28 -1.02 5.79
C ARG A 69 28.70 0.28 6.35
N LEU A 70 27.61 0.21 7.10
CA LEU A 70 26.97 1.38 7.72
C LEU A 70 27.79 1.99 8.84
N ALA A 71 28.52 1.18 9.63
CA ALA A 71 29.39 1.67 10.71
C ALA A 71 30.50 2.63 10.24
N THR A 72 30.84 2.62 8.95
CA THR A 72 31.89 3.46 8.36
C THR A 72 31.36 4.68 7.60
N VAL A 73 30.02 4.90 7.56
CA VAL A 73 29.38 5.98 6.80
C VAL A 73 29.25 7.22 7.67
N ASP A 74 29.74 8.33 7.16
CA ASP A 74 29.40 9.65 7.71
C ASP A 74 27.99 10.03 7.21
N ILE A 75 27.03 10.07 8.11
CA ILE A 75 25.61 10.30 7.78
C ILE A 75 25.34 11.74 7.32
N ASP A 76 26.23 12.65 7.61
CA ASP A 76 26.13 14.05 7.16
C ASP A 76 26.78 14.27 5.77
N ASP A 77 27.44 13.24 5.21
CA ASP A 77 27.94 13.22 3.83
C ASP A 77 27.00 12.46 2.90
N ASP A 78 26.13 13.21 2.22
CA ASP A 78 25.15 12.65 1.25
C ASP A 78 25.82 11.73 0.21
N SER A 79 27.04 12.00 -0.18
CA SER A 79 27.80 11.21 -1.15
C SER A 79 28.23 9.87 -0.59
N ALA A 80 28.68 9.86 0.69
CA ALA A 80 29.04 8.63 1.41
C ALA A 80 27.80 7.75 1.65
N VAL A 81 26.67 8.36 2.03
CA VAL A 81 25.39 7.66 2.21
C VAL A 81 24.91 7.07 0.90
N ALA A 82 24.94 7.83 -0.20
CA ALA A 82 24.54 7.34 -1.52
C ALA A 82 25.39 6.16 -2.01
N ALA A 83 26.72 6.22 -1.78
CA ALA A 83 27.63 5.14 -2.12
C ALA A 83 27.38 3.88 -1.27
N ALA A 84 27.11 4.04 0.02
CA ALA A 84 26.78 2.91 0.90
C ALA A 84 25.43 2.28 0.52
N SER A 85 24.44 3.10 0.22
CA SER A 85 23.13 2.66 -0.27
C SER A 85 23.27 1.79 -1.52
N ALA A 86 23.99 2.26 -2.54
CA ALA A 86 24.19 1.54 -3.79
C ALA A 86 24.88 0.19 -3.55
N ASP A 87 25.95 0.20 -2.75
CA ASP A 87 26.77 -0.97 -2.43
C ASP A 87 25.95 -2.05 -1.66
N ILE A 88 25.21 -1.66 -0.63
CA ILE A 88 24.35 -2.58 0.15
C ILE A 88 23.25 -3.16 -0.73
N ARG A 89 22.57 -2.34 -1.52
CA ARG A 89 21.49 -2.78 -2.39
C ARG A 89 22.01 -3.76 -3.44
N GLU A 90 23.12 -3.47 -4.11
CA GLU A 90 23.75 -4.38 -5.08
C GLU A 90 24.09 -5.73 -4.45
N HIS A 91 24.58 -5.76 -3.20
CA HIS A 91 24.88 -7.00 -2.48
C HIS A 91 23.63 -7.83 -2.21
N ILE A 92 22.54 -7.20 -1.76
CA ILE A 92 21.25 -7.89 -1.50
C ILE A 92 20.65 -8.41 -2.83
N GLU A 93 20.61 -7.57 -3.86
CA GLU A 93 20.00 -7.87 -5.16
C GLU A 93 20.75 -8.97 -5.92
N SER A 94 22.09 -9.04 -5.77
CA SER A 94 22.92 -10.05 -6.43
C SER A 94 23.10 -11.34 -5.63
N ALA A 95 22.76 -11.34 -4.34
CA ALA A 95 22.89 -12.54 -3.50
C ALA A 95 22.03 -13.69 -4.02
N GLU A 96 22.54 -14.92 -3.96
CA GLU A 96 21.81 -16.13 -4.34
C GLU A 96 20.71 -16.41 -3.30
N LEU A 97 19.50 -16.71 -3.77
CA LEU A 97 18.42 -17.08 -2.87
C LEU A 97 18.63 -18.53 -2.41
N PRO A 98 18.71 -18.82 -1.07
CA PRO A 98 18.84 -20.19 -0.57
C PRO A 98 17.75 -21.10 -1.08
N ASP A 99 18.11 -22.36 -1.43
CA ASP A 99 17.21 -23.34 -2.06
C ASP A 99 15.88 -23.49 -1.29
N PHE A 100 15.93 -23.60 0.05
CA PHE A 100 14.71 -23.78 0.84
C PHE A 100 13.79 -22.56 0.80
N LEU A 101 14.33 -21.33 0.72
CA LEU A 101 13.53 -20.10 0.55
C LEU A 101 12.94 -20.03 -0.86
N ALA A 102 13.72 -20.42 -1.87
CA ALA A 102 13.23 -20.52 -3.25
C ALA A 102 12.09 -21.54 -3.38
N GLU A 103 12.16 -22.69 -2.70
CA GLU A 103 11.10 -23.70 -2.66
C GLU A 103 9.81 -23.15 -2.02
N HIS A 104 9.91 -22.43 -0.90
CA HIS A 104 8.74 -21.80 -0.28
C HIS A 104 8.08 -20.75 -1.17
N LEU A 105 8.89 -19.90 -1.81
CA LEU A 105 8.39 -18.88 -2.74
C LEU A 105 7.75 -19.51 -3.98
N ALA A 106 8.37 -20.57 -4.53
CA ALA A 106 7.81 -21.31 -5.66
C ALA A 106 6.49 -22.01 -5.33
N SER A 107 6.36 -22.57 -4.12
CA SER A 107 5.11 -23.17 -3.65
C SER A 107 3.99 -22.13 -3.58
N ALA A 108 4.25 -20.97 -2.97
CA ALA A 108 3.27 -19.89 -2.86
C ALA A 108 2.87 -19.34 -4.24
N TRP A 109 3.82 -19.20 -5.16
CA TRP A 109 3.57 -18.83 -6.55
C TRP A 109 2.65 -19.81 -7.28
N GLN A 110 2.93 -21.12 -7.18
CA GLN A 110 2.10 -22.16 -7.79
C GLN A 110 0.69 -22.20 -7.19
N GLU A 111 0.57 -22.04 -5.87
CA GLU A 111 -0.72 -21.96 -5.19
C GLU A 111 -1.54 -20.78 -5.70
N LEU A 112 -0.92 -19.61 -5.92
CA LEU A 112 -1.58 -18.44 -6.48
C LEU A 112 -2.03 -18.66 -7.94
N GLN A 113 -1.21 -19.32 -8.76
CA GLN A 113 -1.61 -19.70 -10.12
C GLN A 113 -2.82 -20.65 -10.13
N VAL A 114 -2.84 -21.64 -9.24
CA VAL A 114 -3.99 -22.56 -9.08
C VAL A 114 -5.23 -21.82 -8.61
N GLU A 115 -5.11 -20.93 -7.63
CA GLU A 115 -6.24 -20.14 -7.12
C GLU A 115 -6.86 -19.24 -8.19
N THR A 116 -6.03 -18.61 -9.00
CA THR A 116 -6.46 -17.71 -10.06
C THR A 116 -6.89 -18.42 -11.34
N GLY A 117 -6.52 -19.71 -11.48
CA GLY A 117 -6.73 -20.49 -12.71
C GLY A 117 -5.94 -19.93 -13.91
N ASN A 118 -4.87 -19.17 -13.66
CA ASN A 118 -4.07 -18.50 -14.69
C ASN A 118 -2.60 -18.92 -14.60
N GLU A 119 -2.11 -19.65 -15.62
CA GLU A 119 -0.71 -20.05 -15.73
C GLU A 119 0.19 -18.87 -16.15
N ASP A 120 -0.35 -17.91 -16.93
CA ASP A 120 0.32 -16.69 -17.38
C ASP A 120 0.05 -15.53 -16.38
N LEU A 121 0.19 -15.80 -15.08
CA LEU A 121 -0.14 -14.90 -14.01
C LEU A 121 0.74 -13.64 -14.02
N GLN A 122 0.11 -12.49 -13.98
CA GLN A 122 0.74 -11.19 -13.80
C GLN A 122 0.53 -10.71 -12.37
N VAL A 123 1.60 -10.24 -11.72
CA VAL A 123 1.55 -9.78 -10.33
C VAL A 123 2.19 -8.41 -10.13
N ALA A 124 1.74 -7.74 -9.08
CA ALA A 124 2.45 -6.65 -8.45
C ALA A 124 3.33 -7.21 -7.33
N VAL A 125 4.60 -6.80 -7.26
CA VAL A 125 5.52 -7.12 -6.17
C VAL A 125 5.79 -5.81 -5.42
N ARG A 126 5.38 -5.76 -4.15
CA ARG A 126 5.33 -4.52 -3.35
C ARG A 126 6.05 -4.70 -2.02
N SER A 127 6.90 -3.77 -1.65
CA SER A 127 7.44 -3.71 -0.30
C SER A 127 6.34 -3.37 0.74
N SER A 128 6.45 -4.00 1.92
CA SER A 128 5.55 -3.83 3.06
C SER A 128 6.37 -3.83 4.34
N ALA A 129 6.83 -2.64 4.75
CA ALA A 129 7.63 -2.51 5.96
C ALA A 129 6.78 -2.60 7.22
N THR A 130 7.41 -3.03 8.33
CA THR A 130 6.74 -3.13 9.64
C THR A 130 6.50 -1.78 10.29
N ALA A 131 7.20 -0.74 9.86
CA ALA A 131 7.18 0.61 10.41
C ALA A 131 6.65 1.68 9.42
N GLU A 132 5.88 1.28 8.40
CA GLU A 132 5.46 2.18 7.31
C GLU A 132 4.45 3.25 7.76
N ASP A 133 3.53 2.89 8.66
CA ASP A 133 2.40 3.71 9.10
C ASP A 133 2.55 4.21 10.55
N LEU A 134 3.79 4.32 11.06
CA LEU A 134 3.99 4.89 12.39
C LEU A 134 3.75 6.41 12.34
N PRO A 135 3.02 6.99 13.35
CA PRO A 135 2.66 8.41 13.38
C PRO A 135 3.87 9.37 13.28
N ASP A 136 5.01 8.96 13.84
CA ASP A 136 6.25 9.75 13.88
C ASP A 136 7.30 9.31 12.85
N ALA A 137 7.03 8.28 12.04
CA ALA A 137 7.99 7.63 11.15
C ALA A 137 7.37 7.33 9.78
N SER A 138 7.10 8.37 8.99
CA SER A 138 6.56 8.17 7.64
C SER A 138 7.66 7.70 6.67
N PHE A 139 7.72 6.39 6.43
CA PHE A 139 8.41 5.81 5.28
C PHE A 139 7.57 5.88 4.00
N ALA A 140 6.50 6.66 4.00
CA ALA A 140 5.62 6.83 2.86
C ALA A 140 6.40 7.28 1.61
N GLY A 141 6.16 6.60 0.48
CA GLY A 141 6.80 6.91 -0.79
C GLY A 141 8.30 6.54 -0.90
N GLN A 142 8.83 5.73 0.02
CA GLN A 142 10.22 5.26 -0.01
C GLN A 142 10.34 3.79 -0.44
N GLN A 143 9.23 3.15 -0.75
CA GLN A 143 9.13 1.72 -0.97
C GLN A 143 8.87 1.40 -2.43
N ASP A 144 9.60 0.42 -2.93
CA ASP A 144 9.53 0.01 -4.33
C ASP A 144 8.26 -0.83 -4.58
N THR A 145 7.62 -0.57 -5.72
CA THR A 145 6.52 -1.36 -6.27
C THR A 145 6.83 -1.68 -7.72
N TYR A 146 6.78 -2.95 -8.06
CA TYR A 146 6.99 -3.46 -9.40
C TYR A 146 5.67 -4.03 -9.91
N LEU A 147 5.12 -3.44 -10.93
CA LEU A 147 3.88 -3.87 -11.54
C LEU A 147 4.14 -4.76 -12.77
N ASN A 148 3.17 -5.60 -13.07
CA ASN A 148 3.16 -6.48 -14.23
C ASN A 148 4.38 -7.41 -14.33
N VAL A 149 4.74 -8.04 -13.22
CA VAL A 149 5.76 -9.08 -13.16
C VAL A 149 5.15 -10.39 -13.64
N THR A 150 5.74 -11.05 -14.65
CA THR A 150 5.08 -12.12 -15.42
C THR A 150 5.66 -13.52 -15.22
N ASP A 151 6.86 -13.63 -14.66
CA ASP A 151 7.53 -14.93 -14.47
C ASP A 151 8.13 -15.08 -13.08
N PHE A 152 8.38 -16.31 -12.67
CA PHE A 152 8.86 -16.63 -11.32
C PHE A 152 10.26 -16.08 -11.04
N ASP A 153 11.16 -16.10 -12.01
CA ASP A 153 12.54 -15.59 -11.82
C ASP A 153 12.50 -14.07 -11.59
N ALA A 154 11.61 -13.38 -12.31
CA ALA A 154 11.36 -11.95 -12.07
C ALA A 154 10.73 -11.72 -10.68
N VAL A 155 9.78 -12.55 -10.22
CA VAL A 155 9.23 -12.45 -8.86
C VAL A 155 10.33 -12.58 -7.80
N VAL A 156 11.24 -13.55 -7.95
CA VAL A 156 12.41 -13.72 -7.06
C VAL A 156 13.26 -12.44 -7.07
N GLN A 157 13.59 -11.93 -8.25
CA GLN A 157 14.44 -10.73 -8.36
C GLN A 157 13.76 -9.49 -7.76
N ARG A 158 12.47 -9.24 -8.07
CA ARG A 158 11.72 -8.10 -7.51
C ARG A 158 11.52 -8.22 -5.99
N THR A 159 11.41 -9.45 -5.47
CA THR A 159 11.38 -9.68 -4.01
C THR A 159 12.67 -9.22 -3.35
N LYS A 160 13.84 -9.55 -3.92
CA LYS A 160 15.14 -9.07 -3.40
C LYS A 160 15.29 -7.54 -3.51
N GLU A 161 14.85 -6.96 -4.62
CA GLU A 161 14.85 -5.50 -4.82
C GLU A 161 13.95 -4.78 -3.80
N CYS A 162 12.74 -5.32 -3.53
CA CYS A 162 11.89 -4.82 -2.45
C CYS A 162 12.59 -4.88 -1.08
N MET A 163 13.28 -5.99 -0.78
CA MET A 163 14.06 -6.12 0.46
C MET A 163 15.20 -5.11 0.52
N ALA A 164 15.88 -4.87 -0.60
CA ALA A 164 16.95 -3.87 -0.73
C ALA A 164 16.45 -2.43 -0.56
N SER A 165 15.15 -2.15 -0.78
CA SER A 165 14.58 -0.81 -0.64
C SER A 165 14.67 -0.25 0.78
N LEU A 166 14.83 -1.08 1.81
CA LEU A 166 15.13 -0.64 3.18
C LEU A 166 16.47 0.12 3.28
N PHE A 167 17.34 -0.01 2.29
CA PHE A 167 18.68 0.59 2.29
C PHE A 167 18.84 1.69 1.22
N THR A 168 17.74 2.33 0.81
CA THR A 168 17.84 3.58 0.05
C THR A 168 18.56 4.64 0.87
N ALA A 169 19.27 5.57 0.21
CA ALA A 169 19.97 6.65 0.90
C ALA A 169 19.07 7.42 1.87
N ARG A 170 17.83 7.66 1.46
CA ARG A 170 16.83 8.33 2.29
C ARG A 170 16.45 7.48 3.51
N ALA A 171 16.23 6.17 3.33
CA ALA A 171 15.87 5.26 4.43
C ALA A 171 17.01 5.10 5.42
N ILE A 172 18.28 5.04 4.97
CA ILE A 172 19.46 5.02 5.82
C ILE A 172 19.53 6.30 6.67
N THR A 173 19.49 7.47 6.02
CA THR A 173 19.54 8.78 6.70
C THR A 173 18.39 8.94 7.70
N TYR A 174 17.20 8.50 7.35
CA TYR A 174 16.02 8.60 8.22
C TYR A 174 16.20 7.76 9.48
N ARG A 175 16.56 6.49 9.36
CA ARG A 175 16.74 5.58 10.52
C ARG A 175 17.81 6.08 11.47
N GLU A 176 18.96 6.49 10.94
CA GLU A 176 20.05 7.02 11.76
C GLU A 176 19.65 8.30 12.53
N LYS A 177 18.96 9.24 11.86
CA LYS A 177 18.51 10.49 12.50
C LYS A 177 17.47 10.27 13.60
N HIS A 178 16.66 9.21 13.51
CA HIS A 178 15.63 8.90 14.50
C HIS A 178 16.04 7.81 15.49
N GLY A 179 17.26 7.27 15.36
CA GLY A 179 17.84 6.30 16.29
C GLY A 179 17.18 4.92 16.23
N PHE A 180 16.60 4.54 15.09
CA PHE A 180 16.06 3.20 14.89
C PHE A 180 17.20 2.18 14.71
N ASP A 181 17.19 1.14 15.56
CA ASP A 181 18.06 -0.01 15.34
C ASP A 181 17.65 -0.77 14.06
N ARG A 182 18.62 -1.45 13.45
CA ARG A 182 18.40 -2.21 12.21
C ARG A 182 17.30 -3.26 12.35
N ASP A 183 17.21 -3.89 13.52
CA ASP A 183 16.28 -4.98 13.78
C ASP A 183 14.86 -4.47 14.13
N GLU A 184 14.69 -3.16 14.37
CA GLU A 184 13.38 -2.55 14.66
C GLU A 184 12.55 -2.33 13.40
N VAL A 185 13.17 -2.18 12.23
CA VAL A 185 12.49 -2.00 10.95
C VAL A 185 12.79 -3.16 10.02
N GLN A 186 11.81 -4.02 9.87
CA GLN A 186 11.86 -5.17 8.98
C GLN A 186 10.97 -4.97 7.75
N ILE A 187 11.10 -5.85 6.77
CA ILE A 187 10.33 -5.79 5.54
C ILE A 187 9.74 -7.16 5.20
N SER A 188 8.49 -7.13 4.83
CA SER A 188 7.78 -8.17 4.11
C SER A 188 7.57 -7.71 2.67
N VAL A 189 7.29 -8.62 1.75
CA VAL A 189 7.01 -8.29 0.36
C VAL A 189 5.69 -8.91 -0.06
N GLY A 190 4.76 -8.10 -0.55
CA GLY A 190 3.48 -8.56 -1.09
C GLY A 190 3.62 -8.95 -2.56
N VAL A 191 3.16 -10.15 -2.91
CA VAL A 191 3.00 -10.63 -4.28
C VAL A 191 1.51 -10.77 -4.54
N GLN A 192 0.94 -9.85 -5.34
CA GLN A 192 -0.50 -9.73 -5.55
C GLN A 192 -0.86 -9.85 -7.03
N LYS A 193 -1.91 -10.61 -7.36
CA LYS A 193 -2.44 -10.66 -8.74
C LYS A 193 -2.73 -9.25 -9.26
N MET A 194 -2.25 -8.95 -10.47
CA MET A 194 -2.62 -7.73 -11.18
C MET A 194 -4.10 -7.77 -11.59
N VAL A 195 -4.71 -6.61 -11.55
CA VAL A 195 -6.07 -6.36 -12.11
C VAL A 195 -5.90 -5.79 -13.51
N ASP A 196 -6.56 -6.38 -14.49
CA ASP A 196 -6.66 -5.78 -15.83
C ASP A 196 -7.63 -4.60 -15.79
N ALA A 197 -7.11 -3.47 -15.32
CA ALA A 197 -7.91 -2.32 -14.99
C ALA A 197 -8.33 -1.53 -16.24
N ARG A 198 -9.63 -1.52 -16.54
CA ARG A 198 -10.22 -0.53 -17.46
C ARG A 198 -10.08 0.88 -16.90
N THR A 199 -10.29 1.03 -15.60
CA THR A 199 -10.30 2.28 -14.86
C THR A 199 -9.83 2.01 -13.44
N SER A 200 -9.04 2.90 -12.89
CA SER A 200 -8.57 2.82 -11.52
C SER A 200 -8.41 4.22 -10.91
N GLY A 201 -8.12 4.27 -9.63
CA GLY A 201 -7.92 5.52 -8.96
C GLY A 201 -7.83 5.40 -7.44
N VAL A 202 -8.08 6.53 -6.79
CA VAL A 202 -8.12 6.64 -5.33
C VAL A 202 -9.48 7.14 -4.87
N MET A 203 -9.87 6.80 -3.65
CA MET A 203 -11.04 7.38 -3.01
C MET A 203 -10.78 7.64 -1.54
N PHE A 204 -11.30 8.78 -1.06
CA PHE A 204 -11.19 9.19 0.33
C PHE A 204 -12.56 9.13 0.98
N THR A 205 -12.66 8.49 2.13
CA THR A 205 -13.93 8.41 2.87
C THR A 205 -14.25 9.67 3.67
N VAL A 206 -13.48 10.71 3.49
CA VAL A 206 -13.69 12.07 3.97
C VAL A 206 -13.40 13.05 2.83
N ASN A 207 -13.98 14.23 2.82
CA ASN A 207 -13.56 15.24 1.85
C ASN A 207 -12.18 15.81 2.25
N PRO A 208 -11.11 15.54 1.51
CA PRO A 208 -9.74 15.93 1.89
C PRO A 208 -9.55 17.45 1.90
N SER A 209 -10.46 18.22 1.27
CA SER A 209 -10.36 19.68 1.23
C SER A 209 -10.86 20.39 2.50
N ASN A 210 -11.72 19.74 3.31
CA ASN A 210 -12.37 20.40 4.45
C ASN A 210 -12.77 19.48 5.61
N GLY A 211 -12.41 18.18 5.55
CA GLY A 211 -12.70 17.21 6.60
C GLY A 211 -14.17 16.80 6.73
N ASP A 212 -15.02 17.04 5.71
CA ASP A 212 -16.43 16.65 5.74
C ASP A 212 -16.59 15.13 5.63
N ARG A 213 -16.81 14.46 6.77
CA ARG A 213 -16.99 12.99 6.88
C ARG A 213 -18.30 12.49 6.25
N SER A 214 -19.22 13.37 5.86
CA SER A 214 -20.43 12.97 5.15
C SER A 214 -20.21 12.74 3.65
N LYS A 215 -19.00 12.89 3.16
CA LYS A 215 -18.63 12.80 1.75
C LYS A 215 -17.63 11.67 1.47
N VAL A 216 -17.69 11.16 0.23
CA VAL A 216 -16.62 10.41 -0.41
C VAL A 216 -16.09 11.23 -1.57
N ARG A 217 -14.77 11.41 -1.65
CA ARG A 217 -14.09 11.92 -2.84
C ARG A 217 -13.56 10.74 -3.64
N ILE A 218 -13.87 10.66 -4.92
CA ILE A 218 -13.39 9.63 -5.83
C ILE A 218 -12.61 10.32 -6.95
N GLU A 219 -11.40 9.86 -7.20
CA GLU A 219 -10.55 10.31 -8.28
C GLU A 219 -10.23 9.13 -9.19
N SER A 220 -10.29 9.31 -10.51
CA SER A 220 -10.19 8.20 -11.47
C SER A 220 -9.54 8.58 -12.78
N ASN A 221 -8.82 7.61 -13.36
CA ASN A 221 -8.29 7.67 -14.72
C ASN A 221 -8.48 6.32 -15.43
N TRP A 222 -8.27 6.31 -16.73
CA TRP A 222 -8.20 5.08 -17.52
C TRP A 222 -6.95 4.28 -17.19
N GLY A 223 -7.04 2.96 -17.31
CA GLY A 223 -5.91 2.04 -17.10
C GLY A 223 -5.53 1.87 -15.63
N LEU A 224 -4.24 1.61 -15.39
CA LEU A 224 -3.66 1.38 -14.07
C LEU A 224 -3.53 2.68 -13.25
N GLY A 225 -3.54 2.57 -11.92
CA GLY A 225 -3.60 3.70 -10.99
C GLY A 225 -2.33 4.54 -10.85
N GLU A 226 -1.20 4.11 -11.43
CA GLU A 226 0.10 4.79 -11.28
C GLU A 226 0.04 6.27 -11.66
N ALA A 227 -0.61 6.61 -12.79
CA ALA A 227 -0.71 7.99 -13.27
C ALA A 227 -1.51 8.90 -12.31
N VAL A 228 -2.47 8.35 -11.55
CA VAL A 228 -3.24 9.09 -10.54
C VAL A 228 -2.39 9.29 -9.28
N VAL A 229 -1.77 8.22 -8.78
CA VAL A 229 -0.98 8.23 -7.54
C VAL A 229 0.28 9.08 -7.70
N SER A 230 0.96 9.03 -8.85
CA SER A 230 2.15 9.85 -9.14
C SER A 230 1.81 11.32 -9.45
N GLY A 231 0.54 11.63 -9.75
CA GLY A 231 0.11 12.98 -10.15
C GLY A 231 0.53 13.37 -11.57
N THR A 232 0.87 12.42 -12.44
CA THR A 232 1.22 12.69 -13.85
C THR A 232 0.02 13.06 -14.70
N VAL A 233 -1.19 12.70 -14.26
CA VAL A 233 -2.46 13.05 -14.89
C VAL A 233 -3.35 13.84 -13.94
N THR A 234 -4.15 14.77 -14.49
CA THR A 234 -5.28 15.36 -13.75
C THR A 234 -6.47 14.40 -13.86
N PRO A 235 -6.86 13.70 -12.79
CA PRO A 235 -7.93 12.71 -12.86
C PRO A 235 -9.31 13.34 -12.95
N ASP A 236 -10.31 12.55 -13.36
CA ASP A 236 -11.70 12.87 -13.07
C ASP A 236 -11.92 12.89 -11.55
N SER A 237 -12.79 13.77 -11.07
CA SER A 237 -13.05 13.91 -9.64
C SER A 237 -14.55 14.00 -9.38
N PHE A 238 -15.00 13.21 -8.42
CA PHE A 238 -16.41 13.13 -8.02
C PHE A 238 -16.51 13.27 -6.51
N LEU A 239 -17.44 14.11 -6.04
CA LEU A 239 -17.79 14.24 -4.63
C LEU A 239 -19.20 13.69 -4.42
N VAL A 240 -19.32 12.69 -3.56
CA VAL A 240 -20.58 12.00 -3.30
C VAL A 240 -21.02 12.22 -1.86
N ASP A 241 -22.29 12.55 -1.66
CA ASP A 241 -22.92 12.59 -0.35
C ASP A 241 -23.26 11.16 0.09
N LYS A 242 -22.57 10.67 1.16
CA LYS A 242 -22.72 9.30 1.66
C LYS A 242 -24.13 8.91 2.10
N PRO A 243 -24.84 9.77 2.90
CA PRO A 243 -26.19 9.45 3.37
C PRO A 243 -27.22 9.25 2.28
N VAL A 244 -27.16 10.04 1.21
CA VAL A 244 -28.19 10.06 0.17
C VAL A 244 -27.71 9.60 -1.20
N TYR A 245 -26.45 9.17 -1.31
CA TYR A 245 -25.85 8.67 -2.56
C TYR A 245 -25.96 9.66 -3.73
N LYS A 246 -25.85 10.95 -3.42
CA LYS A 246 -25.95 11.99 -4.43
C LYS A 246 -24.57 12.47 -4.85
N ILE A 247 -24.25 12.42 -6.13
CA ILE A 247 -23.09 13.10 -6.70
C ILE A 247 -23.36 14.61 -6.59
N VAL A 248 -22.63 15.30 -5.71
CA VAL A 248 -22.82 16.74 -5.41
C VAL A 248 -21.86 17.61 -6.17
N ASP A 249 -20.73 17.06 -6.60
CA ASP A 249 -19.78 17.72 -7.48
C ASP A 249 -19.19 16.72 -8.47
N ARG A 250 -18.88 17.18 -9.68
CA ARG A 250 -18.32 16.38 -10.75
C ARG A 250 -17.41 17.24 -11.61
N ASN A 251 -16.15 16.87 -11.67
CA ASN A 251 -15.19 17.47 -12.58
C ASN A 251 -14.62 16.38 -13.51
N VAL A 252 -14.88 16.51 -14.81
CA VAL A 252 -14.31 15.64 -15.84
C VAL A 252 -13.13 16.36 -16.45
N SER A 253 -11.95 15.79 -16.31
CA SER A 253 -10.70 16.35 -16.78
C SER A 253 -10.36 15.84 -18.19
N GLU A 254 -9.52 16.56 -18.90
CA GLU A 254 -8.87 16.06 -20.10
C GLU A 254 -7.75 15.08 -19.71
N LYS A 255 -8.02 13.77 -19.90
CA LYS A 255 -7.11 12.68 -19.55
C LYS A 255 -6.24 12.33 -20.75
N ASN A 256 -5.04 12.91 -20.83
CA ASN A 256 -4.18 12.76 -21.99
C ASN A 256 -3.38 11.45 -21.99
N VAL A 257 -3.09 10.90 -20.81
CA VAL A 257 -2.30 9.68 -20.65
C VAL A 257 -2.98 8.69 -19.73
N MET A 258 -2.70 7.42 -19.97
CA MET A 258 -3.05 6.32 -19.08
C MET A 258 -1.88 5.35 -19.00
N THR A 259 -1.79 4.61 -17.90
CA THR A 259 -0.79 3.56 -17.72
C THR A 259 -1.40 2.21 -18.10
N VAL A 260 -0.70 1.45 -18.92
CA VAL A 260 -1.10 0.10 -19.36
C VAL A 260 -0.02 -0.93 -19.06
N PRO A 261 -0.38 -2.21 -18.86
CA PRO A 261 0.60 -3.28 -18.72
C PRO A 261 1.30 -3.56 -20.06
N THR A 262 2.58 -3.94 -19.99
CA THR A 262 3.40 -4.39 -21.13
C THR A 262 4.20 -5.63 -20.74
N ASP A 263 4.80 -6.33 -21.68
CA ASP A 263 5.63 -7.51 -21.39
C ASP A 263 6.83 -7.20 -20.45
N ALA A 264 7.21 -5.93 -20.33
CA ALA A 264 8.36 -5.51 -19.53
C ALA A 264 7.99 -4.69 -18.26
N GLY A 265 6.72 -4.65 -17.87
CA GLY A 265 6.23 -3.86 -16.75
C GLY A 265 5.03 -3.01 -17.12
N THR A 266 5.12 -1.69 -16.96
CA THR A 266 4.05 -0.74 -17.32
C THR A 266 4.58 0.35 -18.24
N GLU A 267 3.69 0.96 -19.05
CA GLU A 267 4.01 2.06 -19.95
C GLU A 267 2.90 3.12 -19.92
N GLU A 268 3.29 4.38 -19.96
CA GLU A 268 2.35 5.48 -20.21
C GLU A 268 2.06 5.59 -21.72
N VAL A 269 0.79 5.53 -22.07
CA VAL A 269 0.32 5.69 -23.45
C VAL A 269 -0.69 6.83 -23.54
N GLU A 270 -0.81 7.42 -24.73
CA GLU A 270 -1.84 8.42 -25.00
C GLU A 270 -3.24 7.79 -24.94
N VAL A 271 -4.18 8.49 -24.32
CA VAL A 271 -5.59 8.14 -24.35
C VAL A 271 -6.19 8.52 -25.71
N ASP A 272 -7.00 7.64 -26.28
CA ASP A 272 -7.71 7.91 -27.52
C ASP A 272 -8.56 9.19 -27.44
N ASP A 273 -8.60 9.97 -28.52
CA ASP A 273 -9.25 11.28 -28.53
C ASP A 273 -10.72 11.25 -28.10
N ASP A 274 -11.45 10.16 -28.39
CA ASP A 274 -12.85 9.99 -28.02
C ASP A 274 -13.06 9.63 -26.54
N ARG A 275 -11.99 9.32 -25.80
CA ARG A 275 -12.02 8.98 -24.36
C ARG A 275 -11.44 10.08 -23.46
N ARG A 276 -10.71 11.06 -24.02
CA ARG A 276 -10.01 12.08 -23.21
C ARG A 276 -10.94 12.91 -22.36
N ASP A 277 -12.04 13.38 -22.95
CA ASP A 277 -12.99 14.32 -22.33
C ASP A 277 -14.26 13.63 -21.80
N VAL A 278 -14.33 12.30 -21.84
CA VAL A 278 -15.47 11.58 -21.29
C VAL A 278 -15.15 11.06 -19.89
N PRO A 279 -16.15 10.94 -19.01
CA PRO A 279 -15.93 10.39 -17.67
C PRO A 279 -15.39 8.98 -17.75
N SER A 280 -14.37 8.70 -16.94
CA SER A 280 -13.81 7.36 -16.77
C SER A 280 -14.72 6.44 -15.94
N LEU A 281 -15.72 7.01 -15.23
CA LEU A 281 -16.72 6.30 -14.43
C LEU A 281 -18.13 6.67 -14.83
N THR A 282 -19.02 5.68 -14.85
CA THR A 282 -20.47 5.86 -14.91
C THR A 282 -21.04 6.24 -13.53
N ALA A 283 -22.27 6.75 -13.50
CA ALA A 283 -22.94 7.09 -12.24
C ALA A 283 -23.12 5.85 -11.32
N ASP A 284 -23.45 4.69 -11.91
CA ASP A 284 -23.65 3.45 -11.14
C ASP A 284 -22.31 2.96 -10.52
N GLU A 285 -21.20 3.09 -11.24
CA GLU A 285 -19.87 2.75 -10.71
C GLU A 285 -19.45 3.68 -9.56
N ILE A 286 -19.73 4.98 -9.68
CA ILE A 286 -19.48 5.95 -8.60
C ILE A 286 -20.27 5.58 -7.33
N ILE A 287 -21.53 5.17 -7.48
CA ILE A 287 -22.36 4.73 -6.35
C ILE A 287 -21.82 3.43 -5.75
N LYS A 288 -21.41 2.46 -6.59
CA LYS A 288 -20.82 1.20 -6.11
C LYS A 288 -19.51 1.44 -5.36
N LEU A 289 -18.62 2.29 -5.87
CA LEU A 289 -17.39 2.70 -5.16
C LEU A 289 -17.71 3.41 -3.83
N THR A 290 -18.77 4.22 -3.78
CA THR A 290 -19.25 4.84 -2.54
C THR A 290 -19.70 3.79 -1.50
N ASP A 291 -20.38 2.71 -1.94
CA ASP A 291 -20.75 1.60 -1.06
C ASP A 291 -19.51 0.89 -0.49
N LEU A 292 -18.52 0.60 -1.35
CA LEU A 292 -17.25 0.02 -0.92
C LEU A 292 -16.52 0.92 0.10
N ALA A 293 -16.42 2.22 -0.19
CA ALA A 293 -15.81 3.20 0.71
C ALA A 293 -16.48 3.19 2.09
N LYS A 294 -17.81 3.13 2.14
CA LYS A 294 -18.59 3.08 3.40
C LYS A 294 -18.40 1.75 4.14
N ALA A 295 -18.28 0.63 3.44
CA ALA A 295 -18.04 -0.68 4.05
C ALA A 295 -16.65 -0.69 4.72
N ILE A 296 -15.63 -0.22 4.01
CA ILE A 296 -14.25 -0.14 4.49
C ILE A 296 -14.14 0.83 5.68
N GLU A 297 -14.66 2.06 5.56
CA GLU A 297 -14.69 3.02 6.68
C GLU A 297 -15.35 2.46 7.93
N ARG A 298 -16.46 1.71 7.76
CA ARG A 298 -17.15 1.07 8.88
C ARG A 298 -16.33 -0.04 9.53
N HIS A 299 -15.57 -0.80 8.72
CA HIS A 299 -14.71 -1.87 9.20
C HIS A 299 -13.58 -1.31 10.08
N TYR A 300 -12.94 -0.22 9.65
CA TYR A 300 -11.85 0.41 10.40
C TYR A 300 -12.29 1.42 11.46
N ASP A 301 -13.56 1.85 11.46
CA ASP A 301 -14.14 2.91 12.33
C ASP A 301 -13.42 4.26 12.23
N GLU A 302 -12.71 4.51 11.11
CA GLU A 302 -11.97 5.74 10.84
C GLU A 302 -11.92 6.06 9.34
N PRO A 303 -11.71 7.34 8.95
CA PRO A 303 -11.54 7.71 7.54
C PRO A 303 -10.37 6.99 6.87
N GLN A 304 -10.59 6.62 5.62
CA GLN A 304 -9.66 5.84 4.83
C GLN A 304 -9.30 6.53 3.51
N ASP A 305 -8.05 6.34 3.09
CA ASP A 305 -7.52 6.56 1.75
C ASP A 305 -7.40 5.18 1.08
N ILE A 306 -8.10 4.99 -0.05
CA ILE A 306 -8.34 3.68 -0.65
C ILE A 306 -7.93 3.72 -2.12
N GLU A 307 -7.04 2.80 -2.52
CA GLU A 307 -6.74 2.52 -3.92
C GLU A 307 -7.69 1.44 -4.45
N TRP A 308 -8.21 1.65 -5.65
CA TRP A 308 -9.19 0.75 -6.26
C TRP A 308 -8.97 0.60 -7.76
N ALA A 309 -9.52 -0.49 -8.33
CA ALA A 309 -9.55 -0.73 -9.76
C ALA A 309 -10.87 -1.40 -10.19
N ILE A 310 -11.28 -1.15 -11.42
CA ILE A 310 -12.42 -1.80 -12.07
C ILE A 310 -11.90 -2.60 -13.26
N GLU A 311 -12.06 -3.92 -13.18
CA GLU A 311 -11.86 -4.85 -14.28
C GLU A 311 -13.16 -5.00 -15.08
N GLU A 312 -13.07 -5.02 -16.41
CA GLU A 312 -14.22 -5.21 -17.30
C GLU A 312 -13.97 -6.42 -18.18
N ASP A 313 -14.80 -7.44 -18.03
CA ASP A 313 -14.79 -8.66 -18.85
C ASP A 313 -16.15 -8.82 -19.54
N GLY A 314 -16.26 -8.34 -20.77
CA GLY A 314 -17.51 -8.23 -21.50
C GLY A 314 -18.53 -7.32 -20.80
N ASP A 315 -19.65 -7.90 -20.34
CA ASP A 315 -20.68 -7.15 -19.61
C ASP A 315 -20.47 -7.19 -18.07
N GLU A 316 -19.52 -7.98 -17.59
CA GLU A 316 -19.21 -8.11 -16.16
C GLU A 316 -18.22 -7.05 -15.72
N ARG A 317 -18.48 -6.43 -14.57
CA ARG A 317 -17.60 -5.47 -13.91
C ARG A 317 -17.27 -5.93 -12.52
N ARG A 318 -15.96 -6.06 -12.23
CA ARG A 318 -15.45 -6.42 -10.92
C ARG A 318 -14.73 -5.22 -10.31
N PHE A 319 -15.06 -4.94 -9.06
CA PHE A 319 -14.50 -3.83 -8.30
C PHE A 319 -13.50 -4.38 -7.29
N TYR A 320 -12.25 -3.97 -7.42
CA TYR A 320 -11.19 -4.41 -6.52
C TYR A 320 -10.69 -3.25 -5.65
N VAL A 321 -10.40 -3.58 -4.40
CA VAL A 321 -9.66 -2.74 -3.48
C VAL A 321 -8.22 -3.22 -3.47
N LEU A 322 -7.28 -2.33 -3.78
CA LEU A 322 -5.86 -2.64 -3.95
C LEU A 322 -5.03 -2.28 -2.72
N GLN A 323 -5.49 -1.30 -1.95
CA GLN A 323 -4.88 -0.85 -0.70
C GLN A 323 -5.90 -0.01 0.08
N SER A 324 -5.82 -0.02 1.41
CA SER A 324 -6.49 0.95 2.29
C SER A 324 -5.54 1.35 3.41
N ARG A 325 -5.54 2.63 3.73
CA ARG A 325 -4.79 3.18 4.87
C ARG A 325 -5.60 4.26 5.56
N PRO A 326 -5.37 4.50 6.86
CA PRO A 326 -5.98 5.63 7.55
C PRO A 326 -5.66 6.96 6.85
N GLU A 327 -6.66 7.82 6.73
CA GLU A 327 -6.44 9.18 6.29
C GLU A 327 -5.91 10.00 7.47
N THR A 328 -4.70 10.55 7.35
CA THR A 328 -3.95 11.12 8.48
C THR A 328 -4.23 12.61 8.70
N THR A 329 -4.49 13.38 7.63
CA THR A 329 -4.62 14.85 7.72
C THR A 329 -5.76 15.29 8.63
N TRP A 330 -6.90 14.59 8.60
CA TRP A 330 -8.10 14.95 9.36
C TRP A 330 -8.32 14.11 10.61
N ASN A 331 -7.63 12.99 10.77
CA ASN A 331 -7.64 12.20 12.00
C ASN A 331 -6.91 12.94 13.12
N ASP A 332 -5.71 13.46 12.87
CA ASP A 332 -4.91 14.20 13.85
C ASP A 332 -5.60 15.47 14.33
N GLU A 333 -6.29 16.21 13.43
CA GLU A 333 -7.06 17.39 13.80
C GLU A 333 -8.29 17.07 14.67
N ASP A 334 -8.92 15.91 14.44
CA ASP A 334 -10.08 15.47 15.23
C ASP A 334 -9.66 14.96 16.61
N GLU A 335 -8.52 14.29 16.74
CA GLU A 335 -7.95 13.91 18.04
C GLU A 335 -7.56 15.15 18.84
N ALA A 336 -6.88 16.12 18.24
CA ALA A 336 -6.54 17.38 18.89
C ALA A 336 -7.81 18.15 19.36
N ARG A 337 -8.87 18.17 18.55
CA ARG A 337 -10.15 18.78 18.91
C ARG A 337 -10.91 18.00 19.99
N ARG A 338 -10.76 16.68 20.08
CA ARG A 338 -11.32 15.84 21.15
C ARG A 338 -10.60 16.10 22.47
N ASP A 339 -9.28 16.19 22.46
CA ASP A 339 -8.48 16.50 23.65
C ASP A 339 -8.75 17.90 24.17
N GLU A 340 -8.91 18.91 23.31
CA GLU A 340 -9.31 20.26 23.70
C GLU A 340 -10.72 20.29 24.34
N ARG A 341 -11.67 19.53 23.82
CA ARG A 341 -13.02 19.42 24.42
C ARG A 341 -13.01 18.64 25.72
N GLY A 342 -12.24 17.54 25.80
CA GLY A 342 -12.08 16.74 27.01
C GLY A 342 -11.45 17.53 28.16
N THR A 343 -10.47 18.36 27.87
CA THR A 343 -9.86 19.27 28.86
C THR A 343 -10.80 20.42 29.28
N SER A 344 -11.63 20.94 28.38
CA SER A 344 -12.60 22.00 28.69
C SER A 344 -13.79 21.49 29.53
N GLU A 345 -14.25 20.24 29.33
CA GLU A 345 -15.30 19.64 30.13
C GLU A 345 -14.83 19.24 31.53
N SER A 346 -13.57 18.82 31.69
CA SER A 346 -13.00 18.50 33.01
C SER A 346 -12.78 19.75 33.87
N SER A 347 -12.39 20.87 33.28
CA SER A 347 -12.23 22.14 34.01
C SER A 347 -13.58 22.74 34.43
N SER A 348 -14.64 22.63 33.61
CA SER A 348 -15.96 23.18 33.91
C SER A 348 -16.68 22.41 35.00
N THR A 349 -16.37 21.11 35.20
CA THR A 349 -17.01 20.28 36.27
C THR A 349 -16.30 20.46 37.60
N ALA A 350 -14.98 20.66 37.62
CA ALA A 350 -14.18 20.91 38.83
C ALA A 350 -14.49 22.29 39.41
N ASP A 351 -14.59 23.35 38.59
CA ASP A 351 -14.92 24.73 39.01
C ASP A 351 -16.35 24.85 39.56
N ARG A 352 -17.32 24.07 39.06
CA ARG A 352 -18.69 24.02 39.56
C ARG A 352 -18.85 23.34 40.93
N ILE A 353 -17.91 22.50 41.33
CA ILE A 353 -17.93 21.83 42.65
C ILE A 353 -17.31 22.75 43.71
N LEU A 354 -16.32 23.57 43.36
CA LEU A 354 -15.65 24.52 44.29
C LEU A 354 -16.50 25.71 44.66
N ASP A 355 -17.42 26.17 43.82
CA ASP A 355 -18.33 27.29 44.11
C ASP A 355 -19.54 26.89 44.96
N ARG A 356 -19.65 25.63 45.40
CA ARG A 356 -20.74 25.12 46.26
C ARG A 356 -20.30 24.65 47.63
N LEU A 357 -19.03 24.84 47.99
CA LEU A 357 -18.50 24.64 49.36
C LEU A 357 -18.09 25.97 49.97
#